data_515122f179d584dab6f67357bcf54a78
#
_entry.id   515122f179d584dab6f67357bcf54a78
#
_cell.length_a   1.000
_cell.length_b   1.000
_cell.length_c   1.000
_cell.angle_alpha   90.00
_cell.angle_beta   90.00
_cell.angle_gamma   90.00
#
_symmetry.space_group_name_H-M   'P 1'
#
loop_
_entity.id
_entity.type
_entity.pdbx_description
1 polymer ?
#
loop_
_entity_poly.entity_id
_entity_poly.type
_entity_poly.pdbx_seq_one_letter_code
_entity_poly.pdbx_strand_id
1 'polypeptide(L)'
;MHVIYAHIHMKKKLLLAICLLVTMNGFAQKKDFKYKFYGQIRTDLFYNSRANKETVDGLFYMYPLDKLPDADGKDLNATANGSFYVLYTRLGVDVAGPKLGNAKTSAKVEVDFRGSGTTFSTVRVRHAYLNLDWGKSALLMGQTWHPLFGDVSPQILNLSVGAPFQPFSRAPQIRYQYTNKNLQLTGAAIWQSQYLSVGPDNVKSQNYIKNSCIPEIYAGADYKGKNWLVGAGIELLSIKPRTESKVETPESTPEKKHYNTYKVNERITTLSYEAHLKYSNANWLIAAKSVLGSNLTQTSMLGGYGIKSKDAKTGKQEYASILNSSSWVNVVYGKKWKPGVFLGYIKNLGTGDSVTQLYGTGTDVDQLTTVGAELTYNVAHWKFGLEYTFSSAWYGSMDTSNGKIKDTHSISNHRVVGVAMFMF
;
A
#
# COMPACT_ATOMS: atom_id res chain seq x y z
N MET A 1 -26.55 28.78 21.80
CA MET A 1 -27.58 28.78 20.74
C MET A 1 -27.03 28.48 19.34
N HIS A 2 -25.85 28.95 18.92
CA HIS A 2 -25.28 28.69 17.58
C HIS A 2 -24.88 27.22 17.29
N VAL A 3 -24.46 26.45 18.28
CA VAL A 3 -24.04 25.06 18.09
C VAL A 3 -25.20 24.11 17.79
N ILE A 4 -26.36 24.38 18.36
CA ILE A 4 -27.58 23.55 18.15
C ILE A 4 -28.15 23.79 16.73
N TYR A 5 -28.05 25.01 16.21
CA TYR A 5 -28.50 25.35 14.83
C TYR A 5 -27.62 24.66 13.77
N ALA A 6 -26.33 24.62 13.97
CA ALA A 6 -25.39 23.92 13.06
C ALA A 6 -25.65 22.40 12.99
N HIS A 7 -25.98 21.78 14.12
CA HIS A 7 -26.27 20.34 14.19
C HIS A 7 -27.59 19.96 13.50
N ILE A 8 -28.60 20.81 13.59
CA ILE A 8 -29.91 20.60 12.93
C ILE A 8 -29.79 20.79 11.41
N HIS A 9 -29.00 21.77 10.95
CA HIS A 9 -28.72 21.96 9.52
C HIS A 9 -27.94 20.84 8.88
N MET A 10 -26.99 20.24 9.61
CA MET A 10 -26.21 19.12 9.13
C MET A 10 -27.05 17.83 9.02
N LYS A 11 -27.94 17.58 9.99
CA LYS A 11 -28.90 16.46 9.92
C LYS A 11 -29.90 16.60 8.77
N LYS A 12 -30.38 17.82 8.49
CA LYS A 12 -31.26 18.08 7.34
C LYS A 12 -30.56 17.88 6.00
N LYS A 13 -29.29 18.29 5.87
CA LYS A 13 -28.49 18.05 4.65
C LYS A 13 -28.17 16.55 4.44
N LEU A 14 -27.92 15.80 5.52
CA LEU A 14 -27.69 14.35 5.45
C LEU A 14 -29.01 13.62 5.08
N LEU A 15 -30.13 14.03 5.66
CA LEU A 15 -31.45 13.48 5.28
C LEU A 15 -31.81 13.82 3.82
N LEU A 16 -31.49 15.03 3.34
CA LEU A 16 -31.68 15.41 1.96
C LEU A 16 -30.80 14.59 1.00
N ALA A 17 -29.56 14.30 1.37
CA ALA A 17 -28.67 13.45 0.60
C ALA A 17 -29.15 11.99 0.55
N ILE A 18 -29.70 11.47 1.66
CA ILE A 18 -30.31 10.12 1.72
C ILE A 18 -31.61 10.11 0.92
N CYS A 19 -32.46 11.14 1.00
CA CYS A 19 -33.67 11.25 0.18
C CYS A 19 -33.34 11.40 -1.31
N LEU A 20 -32.29 12.13 -1.70
CA LEU A 20 -31.81 12.18 -3.08
C LEU A 20 -31.34 10.80 -3.59
N LEU A 21 -30.67 10.01 -2.76
CA LEU A 21 -30.28 8.62 -3.09
C LEU A 21 -31.50 7.68 -3.23
N VAL A 22 -32.55 7.89 -2.46
CA VAL A 22 -33.80 7.08 -2.52
C VAL A 22 -34.69 7.53 -3.70
N THR A 23 -34.74 8.82 -4.04
CA THR A 23 -35.52 9.33 -5.19
C THR A 23 -34.85 9.01 -6.54
N MET A 24 -33.57 8.67 -6.57
CA MET A 24 -32.91 8.18 -7.80
C MET A 24 -33.49 6.85 -8.33
N ASN A 25 -34.24 6.10 -7.53
CA ASN A 25 -34.98 4.92 -8.00
C ASN A 25 -36.22 5.24 -8.87
N GLY A 26 -36.59 6.50 -8.99
CA GLY A 26 -37.72 7.00 -9.82
C GLY A 26 -37.36 7.59 -11.17
N PHE A 27 -36.03 7.82 -11.42
CA PHE A 27 -35.62 8.22 -12.77
C PHE A 27 -35.60 6.96 -13.65
N ALA A 28 -36.49 6.94 -14.66
CA ALA A 28 -36.52 5.93 -15.70
C ALA A 28 -35.06 5.57 -16.09
N GLN A 29 -34.65 4.35 -15.81
CA GLN A 29 -33.34 3.81 -16.12
C GLN A 29 -33.07 4.11 -17.59
N LYS A 30 -32.20 5.09 -17.91
CA LYS A 30 -31.79 5.32 -19.29
C LYS A 30 -31.31 3.99 -19.82
N LYS A 31 -31.93 3.48 -20.89
CA LYS A 31 -31.69 2.16 -21.49
C LYS A 31 -30.20 1.83 -21.70
N ASP A 32 -29.35 2.84 -21.65
CA ASP A 32 -27.94 2.78 -21.99
C ASP A 32 -27.00 2.52 -20.78
N PHE A 33 -27.51 2.54 -19.53
CA PHE A 33 -26.70 2.32 -18.32
C PHE A 33 -27.11 1.03 -17.61
N LYS A 34 -26.10 0.24 -17.19
CA LYS A 34 -26.27 -0.93 -16.34
C LYS A 34 -25.48 -0.73 -15.04
N TYR A 35 -26.11 -1.00 -13.92
CA TYR A 35 -25.52 -0.88 -12.59
C TYR A 35 -25.47 -2.25 -11.93
N LYS A 36 -24.34 -2.59 -11.32
CA LYS A 36 -24.18 -3.77 -10.49
C LYS A 36 -23.66 -3.34 -9.14
N PHE A 37 -24.55 -3.32 -8.15
CA PHE A 37 -24.17 -3.11 -6.75
C PHE A 37 -23.58 -4.41 -6.19
N TYR A 38 -22.59 -4.27 -5.33
CA TYR A 38 -21.96 -5.36 -4.63
C TYR A 38 -21.38 -4.89 -3.32
N GLY A 39 -21.10 -5.83 -2.42
CA GLY A 39 -20.48 -5.49 -1.15
C GLY A 39 -20.06 -6.71 -0.35
N GLN A 40 -19.49 -6.44 0.80
CA GLN A 40 -19.20 -7.44 1.81
C GLN A 40 -19.29 -6.84 3.19
N ILE A 41 -19.79 -7.63 4.14
CA ILE A 41 -19.63 -7.39 5.56
C ILE A 41 -18.54 -8.36 6.03
N ARG A 42 -17.49 -7.83 6.65
CA ARG A 42 -16.40 -8.67 7.16
C ARG A 42 -16.09 -8.31 8.61
N THR A 43 -16.02 -9.34 9.43
CA THR A 43 -15.54 -9.27 10.81
C THR A 43 -14.14 -9.83 10.89
N ASP A 44 -13.28 -9.19 11.64
CA ASP A 44 -11.89 -9.58 11.87
C ASP A 44 -11.62 -9.62 13.36
N LEU A 45 -11.30 -10.80 13.90
CA LEU A 45 -10.75 -11.01 15.22
C LEU A 45 -9.26 -11.27 15.08
N PHE A 46 -8.40 -10.56 15.83
CA PHE A 46 -6.97 -10.83 15.79
C PHE A 46 -6.32 -10.81 17.17
N TYR A 47 -5.21 -11.52 17.25
CA TYR A 47 -4.29 -11.54 18.38
C TYR A 47 -2.86 -11.43 17.87
N ASN A 48 -2.01 -10.67 18.57
CA ASN A 48 -0.57 -10.59 18.39
C ASN A 48 0.14 -10.85 19.71
N SER A 49 1.28 -11.55 19.70
CA SER A 49 2.08 -11.81 20.90
C SER A 49 2.90 -10.60 21.35
N ARG A 50 3.06 -9.56 20.51
CA ARG A 50 3.78 -8.32 20.80
C ARG A 50 3.30 -7.14 19.97
N ALA A 51 3.80 -5.94 20.28
CA ALA A 51 3.57 -4.74 19.50
C ALA A 51 4.21 -4.83 18.10
N ASN A 52 3.54 -4.23 17.11
CA ASN A 52 3.91 -4.37 15.70
C ASN A 52 3.90 -3.03 14.96
N LYS A 53 4.64 -2.94 13.87
CA LYS A 53 4.43 -1.92 12.86
C LYS A 53 3.14 -2.26 12.11
N GLU A 54 2.17 -1.36 12.24
CA GLU A 54 0.82 -1.60 11.77
C GLU A 54 0.10 -0.29 11.43
N THR A 55 -1.05 -0.41 10.78
CA THR A 55 -2.00 0.70 10.58
C THR A 55 -3.42 0.19 10.74
N VAL A 56 -4.41 1.10 10.82
CA VAL A 56 -5.83 0.76 10.95
C VAL A 56 -6.07 -0.12 12.19
N ASP A 57 -5.58 0.33 13.35
CA ASP A 57 -5.74 -0.32 14.65
C ASP A 57 -5.37 -1.82 14.64
N GLY A 58 -4.21 -2.17 14.13
CA GLY A 58 -3.69 -3.54 14.08
C GLY A 58 -4.25 -4.41 12.96
N LEU A 59 -5.26 -3.97 12.22
CA LEU A 59 -5.82 -4.73 11.10
C LEU A 59 -4.86 -4.86 9.91
N PHE A 60 -4.04 -3.84 9.65
CA PHE A 60 -3.00 -3.86 8.63
C PHE A 60 -1.64 -4.12 9.30
N TYR A 61 -1.37 -5.38 9.54
CA TYR A 61 -0.13 -5.85 10.14
C TYR A 61 1.01 -5.86 9.13
N MET A 62 2.21 -5.45 9.55
CA MET A 62 3.41 -5.48 8.71
C MET A 62 4.51 -6.38 9.29
N TYR A 63 5.05 -6.06 10.48
CA TYR A 63 6.15 -6.80 11.12
C TYR A 63 6.28 -6.41 12.60
N PRO A 64 6.93 -7.26 13.46
CA PRO A 64 7.11 -6.96 14.88
C PRO A 64 8.00 -5.74 15.09
N LEU A 65 7.70 -4.90 16.09
CA LEU A 65 8.57 -3.81 16.55
C LEU A 65 9.76 -4.37 17.32
N ASP A 66 10.89 -3.63 17.26
CA ASP A 66 12.10 -3.92 18.03
C ASP A 66 11.86 -3.83 19.54
N LYS A 67 12.85 -4.23 20.32
CA LYS A 67 12.87 -4.03 21.79
C LYS A 67 12.84 -2.55 22.12
N LEU A 68 12.02 -2.21 23.11
CA LEU A 68 11.99 -0.89 23.71
C LEU A 68 12.16 -1.06 25.24
N PRO A 69 13.40 -1.02 25.77
CA PRO A 69 13.63 -1.25 27.18
C PRO A 69 13.06 -0.12 28.04
N ASP A 70 12.40 -0.47 29.13
CA ASP A 70 12.07 0.46 30.22
C ASP A 70 13.29 0.74 31.12
N ALA A 71 13.08 1.47 32.20
CA ALA A 71 14.14 1.81 33.16
C ALA A 71 14.76 0.57 33.84
N ASP A 72 14.04 -0.54 33.94
CA ASP A 72 14.50 -1.82 34.52
C ASP A 72 15.00 -2.80 33.44
N GLY A 73 15.05 -2.38 32.16
CA GLY A 73 15.50 -3.20 31.03
C GLY A 73 14.43 -4.15 30.47
N LYS A 74 13.15 -4.06 30.90
CA LYS A 74 12.06 -4.86 30.38
C LYS A 74 11.59 -4.31 29.03
N ASP A 75 11.29 -5.20 28.09
CA ASP A 75 10.83 -4.83 26.75
C ASP A 75 9.35 -4.40 26.74
N LEU A 76 9.08 -3.10 26.62
CA LEU A 76 7.74 -2.52 26.54
C LEU A 76 6.95 -3.01 25.32
N ASN A 77 7.65 -3.36 24.21
CA ASN A 77 7.03 -3.90 23.01
C ASN A 77 6.67 -5.39 23.12
N ALA A 78 7.14 -6.11 24.16
CA ALA A 78 6.76 -7.48 24.45
C ALA A 78 5.36 -7.57 25.11
N THR A 79 4.42 -6.77 24.61
CA THR A 79 3.04 -6.70 25.11
C THR A 79 2.08 -7.26 24.07
N ALA A 80 1.38 -8.33 24.46
CA ALA A 80 0.35 -8.93 23.61
C ALA A 80 -0.85 -7.98 23.41
N ASN A 81 -1.44 -8.02 22.24
CA ASN A 81 -2.60 -7.21 21.90
C ASN A 81 -3.56 -7.96 20.96
N GLY A 82 -4.79 -7.50 20.94
CA GLY A 82 -5.82 -8.07 20.07
C GLY A 82 -7.10 -7.25 20.09
N SER A 83 -7.93 -7.43 19.05
CA SER A 83 -9.20 -6.73 18.96
C SER A 83 -10.16 -7.44 17.99
N PHE A 84 -11.40 -6.94 17.93
CA PHE A 84 -12.44 -7.39 17.03
C PHE A 84 -13.02 -6.20 16.27
N TYR A 85 -12.95 -6.21 14.94
CA TYR A 85 -13.38 -5.10 14.09
C TYR A 85 -14.25 -5.55 12.91
N VAL A 86 -15.03 -4.58 12.39
CA VAL A 86 -15.87 -4.74 11.19
C VAL A 86 -15.47 -3.74 10.07
N LEU A 87 -14.33 -3.08 10.22
CA LEU A 87 -13.91 -1.94 9.39
C LEU A 87 -13.62 -2.30 7.93
N TYR A 88 -13.42 -3.57 7.61
CA TYR A 88 -13.21 -4.04 6.23
C TYR A 88 -14.53 -4.34 5.49
N THR A 89 -15.65 -3.91 6.04
CA THR A 89 -16.92 -3.82 5.33
C THR A 89 -16.76 -2.92 4.11
N ARG A 90 -17.31 -3.33 2.97
CA ARG A 90 -17.08 -2.71 1.67
C ARG A 90 -18.37 -2.60 0.88
N LEU A 91 -18.54 -1.48 0.20
CA LEU A 91 -19.64 -1.24 -0.72
C LEU A 91 -19.08 -0.75 -2.06
N GLY A 92 -19.68 -1.18 -3.15
CA GLY A 92 -19.26 -0.77 -4.49
C GLY A 92 -20.36 -0.83 -5.52
N VAL A 93 -20.10 -0.15 -6.62
CA VAL A 93 -20.93 -0.19 -7.82
C VAL A 93 -20.05 -0.23 -9.07
N ASP A 94 -20.35 -1.19 -9.94
CA ASP A 94 -19.85 -1.22 -11.31
C ASP A 94 -20.92 -0.62 -12.24
N VAL A 95 -20.50 0.28 -13.11
CA VAL A 95 -21.38 0.95 -14.09
C VAL A 95 -20.88 0.64 -15.49
N ALA A 96 -21.74 0.11 -16.35
CA ALA A 96 -21.51 0.09 -17.79
C ALA A 96 -22.38 1.18 -18.43
N GLY A 97 -21.76 2.02 -19.27
CA GLY A 97 -22.42 3.16 -19.92
C GLY A 97 -22.56 2.97 -21.43
N PRO A 98 -23.14 3.96 -22.13
CA PRO A 98 -23.21 3.98 -23.58
C PRO A 98 -21.80 4.02 -24.20
N LYS A 99 -21.66 3.55 -25.43
CA LYS A 99 -20.38 3.62 -26.12
C LYS A 99 -19.96 5.07 -26.37
N LEU A 100 -18.66 5.33 -26.26
CA LEU A 100 -18.03 6.56 -26.72
C LEU A 100 -17.27 6.26 -28.02
N GLY A 101 -17.88 6.61 -29.16
CA GLY A 101 -17.39 6.10 -30.45
C GLY A 101 -17.41 4.57 -30.48
N ASN A 102 -16.25 3.97 -30.73
CA ASN A 102 -16.10 2.51 -30.73
C ASN A 102 -15.73 1.92 -29.36
N ALA A 103 -15.44 2.76 -28.36
CA ALA A 103 -15.08 2.29 -27.03
C ALA A 103 -16.31 1.87 -26.21
N LYS A 104 -16.24 0.72 -25.53
CA LYS A 104 -17.13 0.39 -24.41
C LYS A 104 -16.71 1.23 -23.21
N THR A 105 -17.69 1.86 -22.55
CA THR A 105 -17.41 2.69 -21.35
C THR A 105 -17.83 1.96 -20.09
N SER A 106 -17.04 2.08 -19.05
CA SER A 106 -17.39 1.63 -17.72
C SER A 106 -16.81 2.54 -16.65
N ALA A 107 -17.38 2.47 -15.46
CA ALA A 107 -16.87 3.13 -14.26
C ALA A 107 -17.00 2.20 -13.07
N LYS A 108 -16.16 2.41 -12.07
CA LYS A 108 -16.25 1.74 -10.77
C LYS A 108 -16.09 2.74 -9.64
N VAL A 109 -16.93 2.58 -8.62
CA VAL A 109 -16.73 3.23 -7.31
C VAL A 109 -16.79 2.15 -6.24
N GLU A 110 -15.83 2.14 -5.34
CA GLU A 110 -15.78 1.24 -4.19
C GLU A 110 -15.23 1.98 -2.96
N VAL A 111 -15.86 1.78 -1.82
CA VAL A 111 -15.47 2.36 -0.53
C VAL A 111 -15.34 1.29 0.54
N ASP A 112 -14.54 1.56 1.57
CA ASP A 112 -14.49 0.83 2.83
C ASP A 112 -14.44 1.81 4.02
N PHE A 113 -14.47 1.27 5.26
CA PHE A 113 -14.48 2.06 6.48
C PHE A 113 -13.10 2.07 7.19
N ARG A 114 -12.04 1.84 6.45
CA ARG A 114 -10.65 1.76 6.93
C ARG A 114 -9.86 3.06 6.72
N GLY A 115 -10.51 4.19 6.70
CA GLY A 115 -9.82 5.48 6.68
C GLY A 115 -8.98 5.64 7.95
N SER A 116 -7.85 6.34 7.82
CA SER A 116 -6.99 6.72 8.95
C SER A 116 -7.33 8.12 9.43
N GLY A 117 -6.99 8.44 10.67
CA GLY A 117 -7.22 9.73 11.28
C GLY A 117 -7.70 9.59 12.74
N THR A 118 -8.21 10.68 13.29
CA THR A 118 -8.73 10.72 14.67
C THR A 118 -10.11 10.07 14.83
N THR A 119 -10.77 9.72 13.71
CA THR A 119 -12.10 9.12 13.69
C THR A 119 -12.00 7.64 13.37
N PHE A 120 -12.53 6.79 14.24
CA PHE A 120 -12.39 5.34 14.19
C PHE A 120 -12.89 4.72 12.86
N SER A 121 -14.03 5.14 12.33
CA SER A 121 -14.64 4.57 11.12
C SER A 121 -14.74 5.61 10.01
N THR A 122 -13.62 5.99 9.41
CA THR A 122 -13.61 6.94 8.31
C THR A 122 -13.83 6.22 6.97
N VAL A 123 -14.82 6.68 6.19
CA VAL A 123 -15.05 6.20 4.84
C VAL A 123 -13.86 6.54 3.95
N ARG A 124 -13.37 5.54 3.23
CA ARG A 124 -12.23 5.67 2.33
C ARG A 124 -12.59 5.21 0.93
N VAL A 125 -12.27 6.03 -0.07
CA VAL A 125 -12.37 5.62 -1.48
C VAL A 125 -11.28 4.60 -1.79
N ARG A 126 -11.66 3.41 -2.25
CA ARG A 126 -10.75 2.36 -2.70
C ARG A 126 -10.52 2.46 -4.20
N HIS A 127 -11.60 2.39 -4.96
CA HIS A 127 -11.62 2.53 -6.41
C HIS A 127 -12.57 3.64 -6.81
N ALA A 128 -12.13 4.50 -7.71
CA ALA A 128 -12.95 5.50 -8.38
C ALA A 128 -12.29 5.78 -9.73
N TYR A 129 -12.77 5.12 -10.80
CA TYR A 129 -12.16 5.25 -12.12
C TYR A 129 -13.17 5.10 -13.26
N LEU A 130 -12.80 5.68 -14.39
CA LEU A 130 -13.43 5.52 -15.70
C LEU A 130 -12.56 4.59 -16.55
N ASN A 131 -13.18 3.79 -17.42
CA ASN A 131 -12.47 2.92 -18.34
C ASN A 131 -13.10 3.00 -19.74
N LEU A 132 -12.24 3.15 -20.74
CA LEU A 132 -12.55 3.08 -22.16
C LEU A 132 -11.90 1.83 -22.74
N ASP A 133 -12.69 0.92 -23.34
CA ASP A 133 -12.23 -0.36 -23.85
C ASP A 133 -12.58 -0.47 -25.35
N TRP A 134 -11.55 -0.54 -26.18
CA TRP A 134 -11.62 -0.76 -27.64
C TRP A 134 -11.38 -2.21 -28.05
N GLY A 135 -11.38 -3.14 -27.09
CA GLY A 135 -11.12 -4.57 -27.29
C GLY A 135 -9.63 -4.93 -27.15
N LYS A 136 -8.79 -4.51 -28.08
CA LYS A 136 -7.33 -4.74 -27.98
C LYS A 136 -6.64 -3.74 -27.07
N SER A 137 -7.19 -2.55 -26.91
CA SER A 137 -6.63 -1.51 -26.05
C SER A 137 -7.66 -0.99 -25.06
N ALA A 138 -7.19 -0.56 -23.89
CA ALA A 138 -8.01 0.05 -22.86
C ALA A 138 -7.28 1.23 -22.23
N LEU A 139 -8.05 2.25 -21.84
CA LEU A 139 -7.58 3.43 -21.12
C LEU A 139 -8.38 3.57 -19.83
N LEU A 140 -7.67 3.48 -18.69
CA LEU A 140 -8.23 3.70 -17.36
C LEU A 140 -7.74 5.05 -16.83
N MET A 141 -8.66 5.83 -16.28
CA MET A 141 -8.39 7.13 -15.64
C MET A 141 -9.06 7.18 -14.27
N GLY A 142 -8.29 7.36 -13.22
CA GLY A 142 -8.77 7.47 -11.85
C GLY A 142 -8.00 6.62 -10.85
N GLN A 143 -8.56 6.42 -9.66
CA GLN A 143 -7.90 5.71 -8.58
C GLN A 143 -8.21 4.21 -8.59
N THR A 144 -7.16 3.40 -8.62
CA THR A 144 -7.24 1.94 -8.46
C THR A 144 -5.91 1.38 -7.98
N TRP A 145 -5.77 0.05 -7.94
CA TRP A 145 -4.52 -0.61 -7.59
C TRP A 145 -3.35 -0.11 -8.44
N HIS A 146 -2.24 0.17 -7.77
CA HIS A 146 -0.96 0.46 -8.39
C HIS A 146 -0.55 -0.73 -9.28
N PRO A 147 0.05 -0.51 -10.47
CA PRO A 147 0.45 -1.62 -11.35
C PRO A 147 1.41 -2.63 -10.69
N LEU A 148 2.31 -2.21 -9.80
CA LEU A 148 3.17 -3.12 -9.04
C LEU A 148 2.39 -4.09 -8.14
N PHE A 149 1.19 -3.72 -7.64
CA PHE A 149 0.28 -4.66 -6.99
C PHE A 149 -0.23 -5.68 -8.01
N GLY A 150 -0.67 -5.19 -9.16
CA GLY A 150 -1.05 -5.96 -10.34
C GLY A 150 -2.16 -6.99 -10.10
N ASP A 151 -2.19 -7.98 -11.00
CA ASP A 151 -3.15 -9.10 -11.00
C ASP A 151 -2.65 -10.31 -10.18
N VAL A 152 -1.44 -10.21 -9.61
CA VAL A 152 -0.80 -11.25 -8.79
C VAL A 152 -0.59 -10.74 -7.36
N SER A 153 -1.41 -11.22 -6.45
CA SER A 153 -1.34 -10.94 -5.02
C SER A 153 -1.64 -12.21 -4.22
N PRO A 154 -1.11 -12.36 -3.00
CA PRO A 154 -1.38 -13.54 -2.20
C PRO A 154 -2.84 -13.58 -1.76
N GLN A 155 -3.42 -14.78 -1.71
CA GLN A 155 -4.71 -15.04 -1.05
C GLN A 155 -4.43 -15.44 0.39
N ILE A 156 -4.57 -14.49 1.29
CA ILE A 156 -4.41 -14.62 2.75
C ILE A 156 -5.48 -13.81 3.45
N LEU A 157 -5.76 -14.12 4.72
CA LEU A 157 -6.77 -13.40 5.50
C LEU A 157 -6.24 -12.08 6.05
N ASN A 158 -4.94 -11.95 6.29
CA ASN A 158 -4.34 -10.70 6.74
C ASN A 158 -4.62 -9.58 5.74
N LEU A 159 -5.15 -8.46 6.24
CA LEU A 159 -5.60 -7.33 5.41
C LEU A 159 -4.46 -6.53 4.75
N SER A 160 -3.21 -6.78 5.14
CA SER A 160 -2.03 -6.23 4.44
C SER A 160 -1.82 -6.88 3.06
N VAL A 161 -2.50 -8.02 2.78
CA VAL A 161 -2.38 -8.76 1.51
C VAL A 161 -0.90 -9.01 1.15
N GLY A 162 -0.10 -9.43 2.15
CA GLY A 162 1.32 -9.72 2.00
C GLY A 162 2.27 -8.52 2.07
N ALA A 163 1.80 -7.29 2.31
CA ALA A 163 2.72 -6.19 2.61
C ALA A 163 3.45 -6.46 3.96
N PRO A 164 4.74 -6.12 4.07
CA PRO A 164 5.55 -5.32 3.15
C PRO A 164 6.24 -6.11 2.03
N PHE A 165 6.02 -7.44 1.90
CA PHE A 165 6.60 -8.27 0.84
C PHE A 165 5.96 -8.01 -0.52
N GLN A 166 4.67 -7.67 -0.52
CA GLN A 166 3.86 -7.31 -1.68
C GLN A 166 3.70 -5.79 -1.74
N PRO A 167 4.00 -5.15 -2.89
CA PRO A 167 3.65 -3.74 -3.08
C PRO A 167 2.15 -3.53 -2.88
N PHE A 168 1.78 -2.65 -1.98
CA PHE A 168 0.39 -2.39 -1.62
C PHE A 168 0.10 -0.89 -1.68
N SER A 169 -0.55 -0.46 -2.76
CA SER A 169 -0.98 0.94 -2.95
C SER A 169 -2.19 1.02 -3.88
N ARG A 170 -3.05 1.99 -3.65
CA ARG A 170 -4.06 2.46 -4.61
C ARG A 170 -3.83 3.93 -4.84
N ALA A 171 -3.75 4.31 -6.10
CA ALA A 171 -3.31 5.63 -6.51
C ALA A 171 -4.10 6.13 -7.72
N PRO A 172 -4.34 7.46 -7.83
CA PRO A 172 -4.82 8.08 -9.06
C PRO A 172 -3.83 7.83 -10.19
N GLN A 173 -4.31 7.44 -11.35
CA GLN A 173 -3.47 7.07 -12.47
C GLN A 173 -4.18 7.22 -13.81
N ILE A 174 -3.39 7.37 -14.86
CA ILE A 174 -3.77 7.17 -16.25
C ILE A 174 -3.01 5.93 -16.71
N ARG A 175 -3.74 4.87 -17.06
CA ARG A 175 -3.17 3.57 -17.44
C ARG A 175 -3.67 3.18 -18.81
N TYR A 176 -2.74 2.93 -19.72
CA TYR A 176 -3.03 2.35 -21.02
C TYR A 176 -2.59 0.89 -21.05
N GLN A 177 -3.43 0.04 -21.61
CA GLN A 177 -3.15 -1.38 -21.81
C GLN A 177 -3.40 -1.76 -23.26
N TYR A 178 -2.47 -2.52 -23.83
CA TYR A 178 -2.62 -3.10 -25.16
C TYR A 178 -2.49 -4.62 -25.06
N THR A 179 -3.49 -5.33 -25.56
CA THR A 179 -3.55 -6.80 -25.52
C THR A 179 -3.56 -7.37 -26.94
N ASN A 180 -2.60 -8.22 -27.23
CA ASN A 180 -2.54 -8.99 -28.47
C ASN A 180 -2.42 -10.47 -28.14
N LYS A 181 -3.47 -11.25 -28.43
CA LYS A 181 -3.60 -12.65 -28.01
C LYS A 181 -3.38 -12.76 -26.49
N ASN A 182 -2.32 -13.42 -26.08
CA ASN A 182 -1.97 -13.69 -24.69
C ASN A 182 -1.01 -12.65 -24.08
N LEU A 183 -0.45 -11.76 -24.89
CA LEU A 183 0.47 -10.73 -24.43
C LEU A 183 -0.29 -9.43 -24.12
N GLN A 184 -0.14 -8.91 -22.91
CA GLN A 184 -0.62 -7.59 -22.51
C GLN A 184 0.55 -6.70 -22.16
N LEU A 185 0.61 -5.52 -22.76
CA LEU A 185 1.54 -4.45 -22.42
C LEU A 185 0.78 -3.39 -21.61
N THR A 186 1.39 -2.89 -20.54
CA THR A 186 0.81 -1.88 -19.66
C THR A 186 1.78 -0.71 -19.51
N GLY A 187 1.28 0.51 -19.74
CA GLY A 187 1.97 1.75 -19.39
C GLY A 187 1.08 2.59 -18.47
N ALA A 188 1.66 3.21 -17.43
CA ALA A 188 0.90 4.05 -16.53
C ALA A 188 1.69 5.26 -16.03
N ALA A 189 0.98 6.39 -15.89
CA ALA A 189 1.40 7.57 -15.12
C ALA A 189 0.58 7.62 -13.83
N ILE A 190 1.24 7.72 -12.66
CA ILE A 190 0.63 7.48 -11.36
C ILE A 190 0.97 8.63 -10.42
N TRP A 191 -0.01 9.06 -9.61
CA TRP A 191 0.13 10.09 -8.57
C TRP A 191 -0.20 9.53 -7.20
N GLN A 192 0.48 10.01 -6.18
CA GLN A 192 0.24 9.58 -4.80
C GLN A 192 -0.95 10.33 -4.19
N SER A 193 -1.78 9.65 -3.41
CA SER A 193 -2.90 10.22 -2.66
C SER A 193 -3.07 9.63 -1.26
N GLN A 194 -3.45 8.36 -1.14
CA GLN A 194 -3.66 7.66 0.13
C GLN A 194 -2.39 6.99 0.66
N TYR A 195 -1.51 6.61 -0.25
CA TYR A 195 -0.23 5.97 0.04
C TYR A 195 0.86 6.92 -0.44
N LEU A 196 1.76 7.29 0.46
CA LEU A 196 2.66 8.41 0.29
C LEU A 196 4.10 7.98 0.49
N SER A 197 5.02 8.58 -0.28
CA SER A 197 6.45 8.47 -0.04
C SER A 197 6.82 9.03 1.34
N VAL A 198 7.79 8.38 1.97
CA VAL A 198 8.43 8.87 3.18
C VAL A 198 9.57 9.81 2.78
N GLY A 199 9.74 10.88 3.52
CA GLY A 199 10.80 11.87 3.31
C GLY A 199 11.51 12.28 4.59
N PRO A 200 12.07 13.50 4.64
CA PRO A 200 12.76 14.00 5.82
C PRO A 200 11.96 13.80 7.10
N ASP A 201 12.66 13.50 8.19
CA ASP A 201 12.10 13.21 9.51
C ASP A 201 11.11 12.04 9.53
N ASN A 202 11.23 11.13 8.54
CA ASN A 202 10.34 9.98 8.31
C ASN A 202 8.86 10.37 8.14
N VAL A 203 8.60 11.61 7.70
CA VAL A 203 7.24 12.10 7.43
C VAL A 203 6.75 11.61 6.08
N LYS A 204 5.51 11.13 6.03
CA LYS A 204 4.79 10.79 4.79
C LYS A 204 4.13 12.03 4.24
N SER A 205 4.43 12.38 2.97
CA SER A 205 3.84 13.59 2.36
C SER A 205 3.61 13.44 0.87
N GLN A 206 2.44 13.92 0.42
CA GLN A 206 2.11 14.07 -0.99
C GLN A 206 2.95 15.18 -1.66
N ASN A 207 3.50 16.12 -0.88
CA ASN A 207 4.27 17.23 -1.42
C ASN A 207 5.54 16.78 -2.15
N TYR A 208 6.11 15.64 -1.80
CA TYR A 208 7.34 15.17 -2.45
C TYR A 208 7.14 14.88 -3.94
N ILE A 209 6.05 14.20 -4.31
CA ILE A 209 5.72 13.96 -5.71
C ILE A 209 5.08 15.19 -6.37
N LYS A 210 4.25 15.97 -5.65
CA LYS A 210 3.68 17.22 -6.16
C LYS A 210 4.76 18.22 -6.56
N ASN A 211 5.74 18.44 -5.68
CA ASN A 211 6.85 19.35 -5.95
C ASN A 211 7.82 18.81 -6.99
N SER A 212 7.81 17.52 -7.25
CA SER A 212 8.54 16.89 -8.34
C SER A 212 7.95 17.27 -9.71
N CYS A 213 6.61 17.42 -9.81
CA CYS A 213 5.86 17.58 -11.06
C CYS A 213 6.05 16.41 -12.05
N ILE A 214 6.62 15.28 -11.62
CA ILE A 214 6.84 14.08 -12.41
C ILE A 214 5.99 12.98 -11.78
N PRO A 215 5.01 12.38 -12.50
CA PRO A 215 4.28 11.22 -11.98
C PRO A 215 5.23 10.02 -11.87
N GLU A 216 4.88 9.02 -11.07
CA GLU A 216 5.49 7.70 -11.16
C GLU A 216 5.17 7.12 -12.53
N ILE A 217 6.14 6.49 -13.19
CA ILE A 217 5.97 5.87 -14.50
C ILE A 217 6.16 4.37 -14.35
N TYR A 218 5.16 3.61 -14.80
CA TYR A 218 5.24 2.15 -14.85
C TYR A 218 5.16 1.66 -16.28
N ALA A 219 5.97 0.65 -16.61
CA ALA A 219 5.87 -0.13 -17.84
C ALA A 219 5.97 -1.62 -17.50
N GLY A 220 5.07 -2.44 -18.04
CA GLY A 220 5.06 -3.87 -17.77
C GLY A 220 4.52 -4.68 -18.92
N ALA A 221 4.84 -5.98 -18.90
CA ALA A 221 4.40 -6.96 -19.89
C ALA A 221 3.95 -8.24 -19.19
N ASP A 222 2.76 -8.74 -19.54
CA ASP A 222 2.14 -9.93 -18.99
C ASP A 222 1.81 -10.93 -20.09
N TYR A 223 2.17 -12.18 -19.89
CA TYR A 223 1.64 -13.30 -20.66
C TYR A 223 0.46 -13.92 -19.89
N LYS A 224 -0.75 -13.87 -20.49
CA LYS A 224 -2.00 -14.37 -19.91
C LYS A 224 -2.46 -15.61 -20.67
N GLY A 225 -1.97 -16.77 -20.25
CA GLY A 225 -2.38 -18.08 -20.77
C GLY A 225 -3.65 -18.61 -20.09
N LYS A 226 -4.08 -19.82 -20.46
CA LYS A 226 -5.29 -20.46 -19.90
C LYS A 226 -5.26 -20.57 -18.36
N ASN A 227 -4.14 -21.05 -17.82
CA ASN A 227 -3.95 -21.27 -16.37
C ASN A 227 -2.80 -20.44 -15.79
N TRP A 228 -2.01 -19.80 -16.63
CA TRP A 228 -0.80 -19.09 -16.28
C TRP A 228 -0.92 -17.59 -16.53
N LEU A 229 -0.44 -16.82 -15.59
CA LEU A 229 -0.10 -15.42 -15.77
C LEU A 229 1.34 -15.26 -15.33
N VAL A 230 2.20 -14.78 -16.25
CA VAL A 230 3.61 -14.51 -15.99
C VAL A 230 3.92 -13.14 -16.52
N GLY A 231 4.57 -12.31 -15.73
CA GLY A 231 4.89 -10.96 -16.15
C GLY A 231 6.05 -10.34 -15.41
N ALA A 232 6.45 -9.19 -15.91
CA ALA A 232 7.46 -8.34 -15.31
C ALA A 232 7.15 -6.87 -15.57
N GLY A 233 7.66 -6.01 -14.72
CA GLY A 233 7.49 -4.58 -14.82
C GLY A 233 8.66 -3.79 -14.25
N ILE A 234 8.70 -2.54 -14.68
CA ILE A 234 9.66 -1.54 -14.22
C ILE A 234 8.90 -0.28 -13.79
N GLU A 235 9.32 0.32 -12.69
CA GLU A 235 8.75 1.55 -12.18
C GLU A 235 9.84 2.59 -11.97
N LEU A 236 9.59 3.82 -12.39
CA LEU A 236 10.42 5.00 -12.16
C LEU A 236 9.66 5.93 -11.21
N LEU A 237 10.28 6.23 -10.07
CA LEU A 237 9.83 7.23 -9.11
C LEU A 237 10.82 8.39 -9.06
N SER A 238 10.32 9.63 -9.18
CA SER A 238 11.13 10.85 -8.96
C SER A 238 10.42 11.75 -7.96
N ILE A 239 11.00 11.94 -6.79
CA ILE A 239 10.49 12.85 -5.76
C ILE A 239 11.45 13.99 -5.45
N LYS A 240 10.88 15.08 -4.94
CA LYS A 240 11.62 16.22 -4.39
C LYS A 240 11.40 16.27 -2.89
N PRO A 241 12.37 15.79 -2.08
CA PRO A 241 12.21 15.70 -0.62
C PRO A 241 12.03 17.05 0.07
N ARG A 242 12.66 18.12 -0.48
CA ARG A 242 12.64 19.45 0.11
C ARG A 242 12.53 20.53 -0.97
N THR A 243 12.00 21.69 -0.61
CA THR A 243 11.97 22.90 -1.43
C THR A 243 12.82 24.01 -0.83
N GLU A 244 13.19 23.86 0.43
CA GLU A 244 14.06 24.77 1.17
C GLU A 244 15.03 24.00 2.09
N SER A 245 16.12 24.63 2.43
CA SER A 245 17.03 24.20 3.49
C SER A 245 17.27 25.34 4.47
N LYS A 246 17.54 24.98 5.72
CA LYS A 246 17.89 25.93 6.77
C LYS A 246 19.30 25.60 7.25
N VAL A 247 20.16 26.64 7.26
CA VAL A 247 21.52 26.53 7.75
C VAL A 247 21.66 27.48 8.92
N GLU A 248 22.07 26.95 10.06
CA GLU A 248 22.28 27.75 11.28
C GLU A 248 23.39 28.75 11.07
N THR A 249 23.16 30.00 11.49
CA THR A 249 24.16 31.09 11.34
C THR A 249 25.08 31.15 12.56
N PRO A 250 26.26 31.73 12.46
CA PRO A 250 27.18 31.94 13.57
C PRO A 250 26.59 32.79 14.72
N GLU A 251 25.51 33.54 14.47
CA GLU A 251 24.82 34.36 15.44
C GLU A 251 23.87 33.57 16.34
N SER A 252 23.72 32.26 16.11
CA SER A 252 22.89 31.37 16.92
C SER A 252 23.49 31.18 18.30
N THR A 253 22.61 31.22 19.32
CA THR A 253 22.92 30.84 20.70
C THR A 253 22.12 29.60 21.10
N PRO A 254 22.47 28.94 22.22
CA PRO A 254 21.65 27.83 22.72
C PRO A 254 20.17 28.20 22.94
N GLU A 255 19.92 29.44 23.38
CA GLU A 255 18.59 29.97 23.70
C GLU A 255 17.84 30.49 22.45
N LYS A 256 18.58 30.93 21.42
CA LYS A 256 17.99 31.53 20.22
C LYS A 256 18.73 31.10 18.96
N LYS A 257 18.05 30.30 18.13
CA LYS A 257 18.59 29.82 16.88
C LYS A 257 18.26 30.78 15.73
N HIS A 258 19.24 31.12 14.94
CA HIS A 258 19.13 31.92 13.72
C HIS A 258 19.48 31.08 12.50
N TYR A 259 18.70 31.20 11.43
CA TYR A 259 18.87 30.38 10.23
C TYR A 259 18.83 31.23 8.96
N ASN A 260 19.77 30.97 8.06
CA ASN A 260 19.63 31.35 6.66
C ASN A 260 18.82 30.27 5.91
N THR A 261 17.80 30.71 5.16
CA THR A 261 16.97 29.82 4.36
C THR A 261 17.37 29.92 2.90
N TYR A 262 17.61 28.76 2.28
CA TYR A 262 17.98 28.66 0.86
C TYR A 262 16.93 27.87 0.10
N LYS A 263 16.58 28.29 -1.11
CA LYS A 263 15.78 27.50 -2.03
C LYS A 263 16.61 26.33 -2.54
N VAL A 264 16.06 25.11 -2.46
CA VAL A 264 16.69 23.89 -2.93
C VAL A 264 15.82 23.19 -3.97
N ASN A 265 16.42 22.34 -4.81
CA ASN A 265 15.74 21.70 -5.93
C ASN A 265 16.22 20.26 -6.18
N GLU A 266 16.87 19.65 -5.19
CA GLU A 266 17.41 18.31 -5.29
C GLU A 266 16.28 17.28 -5.40
N ARG A 267 16.55 16.24 -6.16
CA ARG A 267 15.64 15.13 -6.42
C ARG A 267 16.30 13.81 -6.09
N ILE A 268 15.49 12.83 -5.77
CA ILE A 268 15.89 11.44 -5.85
C ILE A 268 15.02 10.75 -6.91
N THR A 269 15.69 10.15 -7.90
CA THR A 269 15.05 9.39 -8.96
C THR A 269 15.53 7.95 -8.89
N THR A 270 14.59 7.01 -8.84
CA THR A 270 14.85 5.59 -8.59
C THR A 270 14.15 4.72 -9.61
N LEU A 271 14.73 3.54 -9.88
CA LEU A 271 14.14 2.48 -10.69
C LEU A 271 13.92 1.25 -9.82
N SER A 272 12.75 0.66 -9.95
CA SER A 272 12.38 -0.59 -9.31
C SER A 272 11.92 -1.60 -10.35
N TYR A 273 12.17 -2.87 -10.09
CA TYR A 273 11.85 -3.97 -10.99
C TYR A 273 10.98 -4.99 -10.25
N GLU A 274 10.04 -5.58 -10.96
CA GLU A 274 9.24 -6.68 -10.42
C GLU A 274 9.08 -7.79 -11.45
N ALA A 275 8.94 -9.01 -10.95
CA ALA A 275 8.55 -10.17 -11.74
C ALA A 275 7.52 -10.98 -10.97
N HIS A 276 6.51 -11.50 -11.65
CA HIS A 276 5.41 -12.23 -11.04
C HIS A 276 4.94 -13.43 -11.84
N LEU A 277 4.37 -14.37 -11.10
CA LEU A 277 3.84 -15.61 -11.62
C LEU A 277 2.55 -15.96 -10.89
N LYS A 278 1.53 -16.41 -11.62
CA LYS A 278 0.35 -17.06 -11.06
C LYS A 278 -0.05 -18.25 -11.92
N TYR A 279 -0.20 -19.40 -11.28
CA TYR A 279 -0.88 -20.55 -11.83
C TYR A 279 -2.22 -20.74 -11.13
N SER A 280 -3.28 -20.91 -11.86
CA SER A 280 -4.59 -21.21 -11.28
C SER A 280 -5.39 -22.18 -12.13
N ASN A 281 -5.98 -23.17 -11.47
CA ASN A 281 -6.93 -24.09 -12.06
C ASN A 281 -8.13 -24.31 -11.11
N ALA A 282 -8.93 -25.34 -11.32
CA ALA A 282 -10.11 -25.62 -10.50
C ALA A 282 -9.80 -25.85 -9.01
N ASN A 283 -8.60 -26.33 -8.66
CA ASN A 283 -8.23 -26.72 -7.30
C ASN A 283 -7.03 -25.96 -6.75
N TRP A 284 -6.10 -25.53 -7.60
CA TRP A 284 -4.84 -24.92 -7.20
C TRP A 284 -4.79 -23.44 -7.54
N LEU A 285 -4.26 -22.65 -6.61
CA LEU A 285 -3.71 -21.33 -6.86
C LEU A 285 -2.29 -21.34 -6.33
N ILE A 286 -1.32 -21.04 -7.20
CA ILE A 286 0.08 -20.83 -6.86
C ILE A 286 0.44 -19.43 -7.37
N ALA A 287 0.90 -18.57 -6.50
CA ALA A 287 1.28 -17.20 -6.85
C ALA A 287 2.62 -16.85 -6.21
N ALA A 288 3.43 -16.13 -6.94
CA ALA A 288 4.73 -15.63 -6.48
C ALA A 288 5.05 -14.28 -7.11
N LYS A 289 5.77 -13.47 -6.39
CA LYS A 289 6.31 -12.20 -6.89
C LYS A 289 7.66 -11.93 -6.25
N SER A 290 8.56 -11.34 -7.03
CA SER A 290 9.83 -10.78 -6.56
C SER A 290 9.93 -9.33 -6.98
N VAL A 291 10.42 -8.48 -6.10
CA VAL A 291 10.58 -7.03 -6.31
C VAL A 291 11.99 -6.65 -5.88
N LEU A 292 12.74 -6.07 -6.80
CA LEU A 292 13.96 -5.34 -6.48
C LEU A 292 13.58 -3.86 -6.37
N GLY A 293 13.24 -3.45 -5.15
CA GLY A 293 12.63 -2.16 -4.85
C GLY A 293 13.65 -1.12 -4.44
N SER A 294 13.57 0.05 -5.06
CA SER A 294 14.37 1.22 -4.75
C SER A 294 13.45 2.38 -4.34
N ASN A 295 13.40 2.69 -3.03
CA ASN A 295 12.55 3.75 -2.47
C ASN A 295 11.04 3.58 -2.71
N LEU A 296 10.50 2.37 -2.53
CA LEU A 296 9.07 2.04 -2.76
C LEU A 296 8.18 2.25 -1.51
N THR A 297 8.47 3.23 -0.66
CA THR A 297 7.73 3.45 0.60
C THR A 297 6.26 3.80 0.40
N GLN A 298 5.89 4.41 -0.74
CA GLN A 298 4.50 4.70 -1.13
C GLN A 298 3.71 3.44 -1.50
N THR A 299 4.36 2.31 -1.64
CA THR A 299 3.70 1.01 -1.86
C THR A 299 3.66 0.14 -0.60
N SER A 300 3.86 0.73 0.58
CA SER A 300 3.91 0.03 1.87
C SER A 300 5.02 -1.03 1.98
N MET A 301 6.07 -0.91 1.16
CA MET A 301 7.28 -1.72 1.25
C MET A 301 8.30 -1.09 2.19
N LEU A 302 9.27 -1.91 2.65
CA LEU A 302 10.46 -1.40 3.33
C LEU A 302 11.36 -0.64 2.36
N GLY A 303 12.22 0.22 2.89
CA GLY A 303 13.20 1.00 2.15
C GLY A 303 13.01 2.49 2.32
N GLY A 304 13.58 3.24 1.40
CA GLY A 304 13.65 4.68 1.41
C GLY A 304 14.94 5.18 0.78
N TYR A 305 15.58 6.18 1.37
CA TYR A 305 16.84 6.74 0.87
C TYR A 305 17.64 7.37 2.00
N GLY A 306 18.92 7.60 1.75
CA GLY A 306 19.85 8.29 2.67
C GLY A 306 20.41 9.59 2.12
N ILE A 307 20.91 10.43 3.01
CA ILE A 307 21.67 11.63 2.68
C ILE A 307 23.12 11.21 2.39
N LYS A 308 23.54 11.32 1.13
CA LYS A 308 24.89 11.02 0.66
C LYS A 308 25.87 12.15 0.98
N SER A 309 25.45 13.40 0.73
CA SER A 309 26.23 14.61 1.03
C SER A 309 25.33 15.76 1.43
N LYS A 310 25.91 16.73 2.16
CA LYS A 310 25.24 17.98 2.53
C LYS A 310 26.23 19.14 2.38
N ASP A 311 25.89 20.11 1.55
CA ASP A 311 26.66 21.35 1.40
C ASP A 311 26.56 22.20 2.67
N ALA A 312 27.69 22.56 3.26
CA ALA A 312 27.74 23.27 4.54
C ALA A 312 27.17 24.69 4.46
N LYS A 313 27.30 25.36 3.31
CA LYS A 313 26.89 26.78 3.13
C LYS A 313 25.41 26.91 2.82
N THR A 314 24.88 26.04 1.97
CA THR A 314 23.49 26.14 1.48
C THR A 314 22.58 25.06 2.04
N GLY A 315 23.13 24.05 2.70
CA GLY A 315 22.37 22.89 3.20
C GLY A 315 21.76 22.01 2.10
N LYS A 316 22.18 22.16 0.82
CA LYS A 316 21.80 21.26 -0.28
C LYS A 316 22.23 19.84 0.01
N GLN A 317 21.44 18.86 -0.41
CA GLN A 317 21.70 17.43 -0.15
C GLN A 317 21.70 16.64 -1.45
N GLU A 318 22.56 15.63 -1.49
CA GLU A 318 22.48 14.54 -2.46
C GLU A 318 21.94 13.30 -1.75
N TYR A 319 21.26 12.45 -2.50
CA TYR A 319 20.58 11.29 -1.95
C TYR A 319 21.03 9.99 -2.63
N ALA A 320 21.04 8.90 -1.85
CA ALA A 320 21.23 7.54 -2.34
C ALA A 320 20.04 6.68 -1.88
N SER A 321 19.44 5.92 -2.79
CA SER A 321 18.28 5.07 -2.45
C SER A 321 18.71 3.80 -1.74
N ILE A 322 17.87 3.35 -0.79
CA ILE A 322 18.00 2.01 -0.21
C ILE A 322 17.41 1.01 -1.20
N LEU A 323 18.21 0.02 -1.59
CA LEU A 323 17.79 -1.09 -2.41
C LEU A 323 17.34 -2.25 -1.50
N ASN A 324 16.17 -2.83 -1.79
CA ASN A 324 15.64 -4.00 -1.10
C ASN A 324 15.28 -5.10 -2.10
N SER A 325 15.61 -6.34 -1.77
CA SER A 325 15.09 -7.52 -2.44
C SER A 325 13.93 -8.07 -1.63
N SER A 326 12.75 -8.18 -2.23
CA SER A 326 11.54 -8.71 -1.61
C SER A 326 10.95 -9.80 -2.46
N SER A 327 10.63 -10.96 -1.87
CA SER A 327 10.02 -12.08 -2.57
C SER A 327 8.97 -12.76 -1.70
N TRP A 328 7.92 -13.26 -2.33
CA TRP A 328 6.91 -14.07 -1.65
C TRP A 328 6.35 -15.16 -2.55
N VAL A 329 5.87 -16.23 -1.91
CA VAL A 329 5.14 -17.34 -2.54
C VAL A 329 3.87 -17.62 -1.72
N ASN A 330 2.78 -17.88 -2.40
CA ASN A 330 1.50 -18.28 -1.80
C ASN A 330 0.92 -19.46 -2.57
N VAL A 331 0.54 -20.50 -1.84
CA VAL A 331 -0.09 -21.70 -2.39
C VAL A 331 -1.39 -21.93 -1.68
N VAL A 332 -2.50 -22.06 -2.43
CA VAL A 332 -3.84 -22.39 -1.92
C VAL A 332 -4.39 -23.57 -2.69
N TYR A 333 -4.99 -24.53 -1.98
CA TYR A 333 -5.57 -25.72 -2.56
C TYR A 333 -7.04 -25.88 -2.16
N GLY A 334 -7.87 -26.39 -3.07
CA GLY A 334 -9.23 -26.80 -2.80
C GLY A 334 -10.30 -25.84 -3.29
N LYS A 335 -11.57 -26.21 -3.05
CA LYS A 335 -12.77 -25.47 -3.52
C LYS A 335 -13.56 -24.88 -2.36
N LYS A 336 -14.14 -25.74 -1.53
CA LYS A 336 -14.97 -25.38 -0.38
C LYS A 336 -14.11 -25.15 0.86
N TRP A 337 -13.29 -26.13 1.20
CA TRP A 337 -12.19 -26.01 2.15
C TRP A 337 -10.92 -25.63 1.40
N LYS A 338 -10.26 -24.55 1.81
CA LYS A 338 -9.05 -24.06 1.16
C LYS A 338 -7.96 -23.84 2.20
N PRO A 339 -7.13 -24.87 2.47
CA PRO A 339 -5.85 -24.65 3.11
C PRO A 339 -4.94 -23.80 2.22
N GLY A 340 -4.17 -22.91 2.83
CA GLY A 340 -3.22 -22.04 2.16
C GLY A 340 -1.98 -21.85 2.99
N VAL A 341 -0.86 -21.59 2.31
CA VAL A 341 0.41 -21.23 2.93
C VAL A 341 1.00 -19.99 2.25
N PHE A 342 1.67 -19.17 3.04
CA PHE A 342 2.36 -17.97 2.58
C PHE A 342 3.79 -17.95 3.12
N LEU A 343 4.74 -17.61 2.28
CA LEU A 343 6.13 -17.35 2.64
C LEU A 343 6.54 -16.00 2.07
N GLY A 344 7.14 -15.15 2.90
CA GLY A 344 7.68 -13.85 2.48
C GLY A 344 9.07 -13.64 3.04
N TYR A 345 9.94 -13.03 2.23
CA TYR A 345 11.30 -12.66 2.61
C TYR A 345 11.71 -11.31 2.03
N ILE A 346 12.29 -10.45 2.87
CA ILE A 346 12.89 -9.17 2.46
C ILE A 346 14.33 -9.12 2.97
N LYS A 347 15.23 -8.56 2.16
CA LYS A 347 16.60 -8.23 2.55
C LYS A 347 16.92 -6.79 2.14
N ASN A 348 17.45 -6.02 3.09
CA ASN A 348 18.06 -4.71 2.83
C ASN A 348 19.45 -4.93 2.17
N LEU A 349 19.64 -4.32 1.00
CA LEU A 349 20.90 -4.42 0.24
C LEU A 349 21.76 -3.15 0.39
N GLY A 350 21.29 -2.17 1.17
CA GLY A 350 21.98 -0.90 1.42
C GLY A 350 21.75 0.14 0.34
N THR A 351 22.52 1.20 0.40
CA THR A 351 22.48 2.33 -0.55
C THR A 351 23.56 2.23 -1.64
N GLY A 352 24.57 1.40 -1.46
CA GLY A 352 25.74 1.33 -2.34
C GLY A 352 26.70 2.54 -2.22
N ASP A 353 26.26 3.62 -1.59
CA ASP A 353 27.00 4.84 -1.30
C ASP A 353 27.06 5.08 0.20
N SER A 354 28.06 5.87 0.66
CA SER A 354 28.11 6.35 2.04
C SER A 354 26.94 7.28 2.32
N VAL A 355 26.29 7.12 3.48
CA VAL A 355 25.15 7.94 3.91
C VAL A 355 25.27 8.31 5.38
N THR A 356 24.82 9.51 5.72
CA THR A 356 24.86 10.03 7.10
C THR A 356 23.55 9.81 7.86
N GLN A 357 22.44 9.69 7.14
CA GLN A 357 21.10 9.53 7.71
C GLN A 357 20.19 8.83 6.70
N LEU A 358 19.27 7.99 7.19
CA LEU A 358 18.26 7.31 6.38
C LEU A 358 16.86 7.87 6.66
N TYR A 359 16.05 7.97 5.60
CA TYR A 359 14.62 8.27 5.64
C TYR A 359 13.86 7.15 4.95
N GLY A 360 12.83 6.59 5.61
CA GLY A 360 12.08 5.50 5.01
C GLY A 360 11.19 4.72 5.97
N THR A 361 10.92 3.49 5.60
CA THR A 361 10.18 2.52 6.40
C THR A 361 11.08 1.32 6.72
N GLY A 362 11.27 0.99 8.00
CA GLY A 362 12.13 -0.11 8.43
C GLY A 362 13.58 0.09 8.01
N THR A 363 14.10 1.31 8.17
CA THR A 363 15.48 1.67 7.81
C THR A 363 16.52 1.08 8.76
N ASP A 364 16.08 0.48 9.86
CA ASP A 364 16.82 -0.26 10.88
C ASP A 364 16.63 -1.79 10.76
N VAL A 365 15.85 -2.24 9.77
CA VAL A 365 15.59 -3.66 9.50
C VAL A 365 16.50 -4.16 8.39
N ASP A 366 17.32 -5.18 8.70
CA ASP A 366 18.19 -5.86 7.75
C ASP A 366 17.42 -6.85 6.89
N GLN A 367 16.61 -7.69 7.55
CA GLN A 367 15.78 -8.68 6.88
C GLN A 367 14.49 -8.94 7.64
N LEU A 368 13.50 -9.39 6.89
CA LEU A 368 12.19 -9.75 7.40
C LEU A 368 11.74 -11.07 6.78
N THR A 369 11.26 -11.99 7.61
CA THR A 369 10.68 -13.26 7.17
C THR A 369 9.29 -13.42 7.74
N THR A 370 8.36 -13.92 6.94
CA THR A 370 7.01 -14.28 7.38
C THR A 370 6.63 -15.65 6.83
N VAL A 371 6.10 -16.49 7.71
CA VAL A 371 5.47 -17.77 7.36
C VAL A 371 4.04 -17.75 7.86
N GLY A 372 3.09 -18.00 6.97
CA GLY A 372 1.67 -18.03 7.29
C GLY A 372 1.01 -19.33 6.82
N ALA A 373 0.06 -19.80 7.59
CA ALA A 373 -0.83 -20.89 7.22
C ALA A 373 -2.28 -20.48 7.47
N GLU A 374 -3.17 -20.76 6.54
CA GLU A 374 -4.60 -20.47 6.68
C GLU A 374 -5.47 -21.66 6.30
N LEU A 375 -6.67 -21.69 6.87
CA LEU A 375 -7.75 -22.56 6.43
C LEU A 375 -9.00 -21.72 6.26
N THR A 376 -9.58 -21.74 5.06
CA THR A 376 -10.85 -21.06 4.81
C THR A 376 -11.94 -22.04 4.38
N TYR A 377 -13.17 -21.77 4.83
CA TYR A 377 -14.38 -22.46 4.43
C TYR A 377 -15.26 -21.52 3.62
N ASN A 378 -15.55 -21.89 2.36
CA ASN A 378 -16.24 -21.03 1.41
C ASN A 378 -17.53 -21.71 0.95
N VAL A 379 -18.67 -21.09 1.21
CA VAL A 379 -19.98 -21.64 0.86
C VAL A 379 -20.94 -20.53 0.46
N ALA A 380 -21.52 -20.61 -0.75
CA ALA A 380 -22.37 -19.57 -1.32
C ALA A 380 -21.77 -18.17 -1.16
N HIS A 381 -22.43 -17.29 -0.37
CA HIS A 381 -22.01 -15.91 -0.11
C HIS A 381 -21.12 -15.77 1.14
N TRP A 382 -20.77 -16.88 1.82
CA TRP A 382 -20.04 -16.86 3.07
C TRP A 382 -18.61 -17.36 2.93
N LYS A 383 -17.71 -16.72 3.66
CA LYS A 383 -16.35 -17.19 3.92
C LYS A 383 -16.07 -17.11 5.42
N PHE A 384 -15.62 -18.23 5.98
CA PHE A 384 -15.05 -18.30 7.32
C PHE A 384 -13.58 -18.68 7.19
N GLY A 385 -12.72 -18.15 8.06
CA GLY A 385 -11.30 -18.46 7.96
C GLY A 385 -10.55 -18.25 9.25
N LEU A 386 -9.49 -19.03 9.41
CA LEU A 386 -8.49 -18.88 10.46
C LEU A 386 -7.11 -18.83 9.80
N GLU A 387 -6.28 -17.86 10.20
CA GLU A 387 -4.91 -17.70 9.74
C GLU A 387 -3.97 -17.59 10.94
N TYR A 388 -2.89 -18.33 10.91
CA TYR A 388 -1.76 -18.16 11.81
C TYR A 388 -0.57 -17.63 11.02
N THR A 389 0.14 -16.64 11.57
CA THR A 389 1.31 -16.01 10.96
C THR A 389 2.44 -15.90 11.98
N PHE A 390 3.60 -16.40 11.63
CA PHE A 390 4.86 -16.15 12.32
C PHE A 390 5.68 -15.17 11.50
N SER A 391 6.13 -14.07 12.12
CA SER A 391 7.00 -13.08 11.47
C SER A 391 8.21 -12.81 12.34
N SER A 392 9.38 -12.70 11.70
CA SER A 392 10.64 -12.35 12.37
C SER A 392 11.32 -11.22 11.61
N ALA A 393 11.72 -10.17 12.33
CA ALA A 393 12.48 -9.04 11.81
C ALA A 393 13.86 -9.00 12.47
N TRP A 394 14.89 -8.71 11.70
CA TRP A 394 16.27 -8.53 12.19
C TRP A 394 16.60 -7.05 12.21
N TYR A 395 16.69 -6.51 13.40
CA TYR A 395 17.00 -5.10 13.67
C TYR A 395 18.50 -4.93 13.95
N GLY A 396 19.04 -3.79 13.54
CA GLY A 396 20.46 -3.50 13.78
C GLY A 396 20.81 -2.03 13.55
N SER A 397 22.10 -1.75 13.46
CA SER A 397 22.64 -0.42 13.28
C SER A 397 23.04 -0.15 11.83
N MET A 398 22.80 1.05 11.34
CA MET A 398 23.20 1.47 9.99
C MET A 398 24.73 1.54 9.87
N ASP A 399 25.27 0.88 8.85
CA ASP A 399 26.63 1.12 8.38
C ASP A 399 26.65 2.35 7.48
N THR A 400 27.27 3.40 7.95
CA THR A 400 27.34 4.69 7.23
C THR A 400 28.12 4.62 5.91
N SER A 401 28.95 3.59 5.72
CA SER A 401 29.74 3.45 4.49
C SER A 401 28.91 2.98 3.28
N ASN A 402 27.76 2.32 3.51
CA ASN A 402 26.97 1.69 2.45
C ASN A 402 25.48 1.55 2.74
N GLY A 403 24.98 2.08 3.87
CA GLY A 403 23.58 2.03 4.27
C GLY A 403 23.02 0.65 4.58
N LYS A 404 23.87 -0.39 4.69
CA LYS A 404 23.43 -1.72 5.15
C LYS A 404 23.22 -1.71 6.66
N ILE A 405 22.44 -2.67 7.14
CA ILE A 405 22.21 -2.86 8.56
C ILE A 405 23.10 -3.99 9.06
N LYS A 406 23.82 -3.75 10.13
CA LYS A 406 24.78 -4.67 10.77
C LYS A 406 24.48 -4.84 12.26
N ASP A 407 25.19 -5.76 12.92
CA ASP A 407 25.06 -6.08 14.36
C ASP A 407 23.60 -6.42 14.72
N THR A 408 23.02 -7.32 13.92
CA THR A 408 21.59 -7.58 13.96
C THR A 408 21.16 -8.54 15.06
N HIS A 409 19.98 -8.32 15.61
CA HIS A 409 19.25 -9.24 16.47
C HIS A 409 17.84 -9.46 15.96
N SER A 410 17.28 -10.64 16.22
CA SER A 410 15.95 -11.00 15.72
C SER A 410 14.86 -10.78 16.76
N ILE A 411 13.70 -10.29 16.28
CA ILE A 411 12.47 -10.14 17.05
C ILE A 411 11.34 -10.80 16.30
N SER A 412 10.51 -11.55 17.02
CA SER A 412 9.43 -12.33 16.40
C SER A 412 8.06 -11.99 16.98
N ASN A 413 7.02 -12.19 16.17
CA ASN A 413 5.62 -12.10 16.56
C ASN A 413 4.83 -13.33 16.06
N HIS A 414 3.91 -13.79 16.91
CA HIS A 414 2.88 -14.77 16.57
C HIS A 414 1.55 -14.04 16.43
N ARG A 415 0.93 -14.16 15.26
CA ARG A 415 -0.38 -13.55 14.96
C ARG A 415 -1.40 -14.63 14.63
N VAL A 416 -2.60 -14.47 15.17
CA VAL A 416 -3.78 -15.27 14.80
C VAL A 416 -4.86 -14.32 14.28
N VAL A 417 -5.51 -14.68 13.18
CA VAL A 417 -6.62 -13.91 12.61
C VAL A 417 -7.80 -14.85 12.36
N GLY A 418 -8.96 -14.52 12.91
CA GLY A 418 -10.24 -15.17 12.63
C GLY A 418 -11.15 -14.27 11.81
N VAL A 419 -11.80 -14.79 10.77
CA VAL A 419 -12.63 -14.00 9.85
C VAL A 419 -13.97 -14.68 9.62
N ALA A 420 -15.04 -13.87 9.67
CA ALA A 420 -16.32 -14.23 9.04
C ALA A 420 -16.72 -13.14 8.05
N MET A 421 -17.11 -13.53 6.83
CA MET A 421 -17.43 -12.59 5.76
C MET A 421 -18.68 -13.05 5.01
N PHE A 422 -19.59 -12.10 4.79
CA PHE A 422 -20.77 -12.23 3.93
C PHE A 422 -20.63 -11.32 2.72
N MET A 423 -20.79 -11.87 1.52
CA MET A 423 -20.67 -11.17 0.24
C MET A 423 -22.01 -11.14 -0.50
N PHE A 424 -22.37 -10.01 -1.08
CA PHE A 424 -23.63 -9.81 -1.81
C PHE A 424 -23.43 -8.96 -3.07
#